data_bf3ecbd1f4dc06a64b68a80fff28eed2
#
_entry.id   bf3ecbd1f4dc06a64b68a80fff28eed2
#
_cell.length_a   1.000
_cell.length_b   1.000
_cell.length_c   1.000
_cell.angle_alpha   90.00
_cell.angle_beta   90.00
_cell.angle_gamma   90.00
#
_symmetry.space_group_name_H-M   'P 1'
#
loop_
_entity.id
_entity.type
_entity.pdbx_description
1 polymer ?
#
loop_
_entity_poly.entity_id
_entity_poly.type
_entity_poly.pdbx_seq_one_letter_code
_entity_poly.pdbx_strand_id
1 'polypeptide(L)'
;MRKQILGVMLGLSVVLSGCSSQSTESMLQEVKKDAKEVKSGKATMMLSSIKENNNSSRNLGFEISGDEKFDPLELKASGKTFHSNKSYETEDYIKDGVYYIKSNIDSKTVWYKRKVPVGNKHILNFKDQSISMQEGILNLLDNKDNWDVTKDGDKVTFKLKKTDELKNKVKEAYIKKTTWKLENYDFDYIIEYIYNSKTKDIEKIVSELNYKTSGSSTIIKDSLEEINKEVKV
;
A
#
# COMPACT_ATOMS: atom_id res chain seq x y z
N MET A 1 4.06 -5.86 80.92
CA MET A 1 4.53 -6.90 80.02
C MET A 1 3.94 -6.58 78.65
N ARG A 2 4.68 -5.95 77.74
CA ARG A 2 4.27 -5.60 76.37
C ARG A 2 4.92 -6.58 75.39
N LYS A 3 4.13 -7.37 74.76
CA LYS A 3 4.57 -8.25 73.67
C LYS A 3 4.65 -7.42 72.37
N GLN A 4 5.85 -7.27 71.87
CA GLN A 4 6.08 -6.71 70.50
C GLN A 4 5.88 -7.84 69.47
N ILE A 5 4.97 -7.63 68.57
CA ILE A 5 4.77 -8.48 67.41
C ILE A 5 5.59 -7.87 66.27
N LEU A 6 6.70 -8.55 65.92
CA LEU A 6 7.47 -8.24 64.73
C LEU A 6 6.69 -8.69 63.48
N GLY A 7 6.16 -7.75 62.76
CA GLY A 7 5.60 -8.01 61.45
C GLY A 7 6.71 -8.15 60.41
N VAL A 8 6.88 -9.36 59.89
CA VAL A 8 7.72 -9.63 58.73
C VAL A 8 6.96 -9.20 57.50
N MET A 9 7.30 -8.03 56.92
CA MET A 9 6.86 -7.67 55.58
C MET A 9 7.69 -8.50 54.57
N LEU A 10 7.08 -9.57 54.05
CA LEU A 10 7.54 -10.20 52.82
C LEU A 10 7.24 -9.26 51.65
N GLY A 11 8.28 -8.52 51.24
CA GLY A 11 8.24 -7.80 49.99
C GLY A 11 8.13 -8.78 48.82
N LEU A 12 6.92 -8.92 48.28
CA LEU A 12 6.76 -9.48 46.94
C LEU A 12 7.42 -8.52 45.95
N SER A 13 8.67 -8.77 45.62
CA SER A 13 9.30 -8.24 44.43
C SER A 13 8.60 -8.93 43.24
N VAL A 14 7.57 -8.28 42.71
CA VAL A 14 7.05 -8.58 41.38
C VAL A 14 8.19 -8.27 40.41
N VAL A 15 8.92 -9.30 40.04
CA VAL A 15 9.79 -9.26 38.87
C VAL A 15 8.86 -9.06 37.71
N LEU A 16 8.59 -7.81 37.38
CA LEU A 16 8.12 -7.43 36.06
C LEU A 16 9.24 -7.88 35.10
N SER A 17 9.13 -9.12 34.61
CA SER A 17 9.84 -9.54 33.42
C SER A 17 9.36 -8.58 32.32
N GLY A 18 10.13 -7.50 32.17
CA GLY A 18 9.93 -6.54 31.09
C GLY A 18 10.10 -7.30 29.79
N CYS A 19 8.99 -7.66 29.15
CA CYS A 19 8.97 -7.75 27.72
C CYS A 19 9.47 -6.37 27.27
N SER A 20 10.71 -6.31 26.76
CA SER A 20 11.26 -5.10 26.17
C SER A 20 10.36 -4.77 25.00
N SER A 21 9.42 -3.85 25.22
CA SER A 21 8.57 -3.38 24.14
C SER A 21 9.50 -2.76 23.09
N GLN A 22 9.50 -3.36 21.92
CA GLN A 22 10.27 -2.88 20.79
C GLN A 22 10.02 -1.37 20.59
N SER A 23 11.08 -0.60 20.37
CA SER A 23 10.94 0.84 20.15
C SER A 23 10.25 1.13 18.82
N THR A 24 9.60 2.27 18.72
CA THR A 24 8.97 2.71 17.46
C THR A 24 9.98 2.78 16.32
N GLU A 25 11.20 3.27 16.60
CA GLU A 25 12.27 3.34 15.62
C GLU A 25 12.66 1.96 15.11
N SER A 26 12.81 0.98 16.00
CA SER A 26 13.15 -0.40 15.60
C SER A 26 12.05 -1.02 14.75
N MET A 27 10.78 -0.82 15.08
CA MET A 27 9.65 -1.29 14.26
C MET A 27 9.62 -0.65 12.88
N LEU A 28 9.89 0.67 12.78
CA LEU A 28 9.95 1.37 11.49
C LEU A 28 11.10 0.85 10.61
N GLN A 29 12.25 0.49 11.19
CA GLN A 29 13.35 -0.11 10.43
C GLN A 29 13.00 -1.52 9.93
N GLU A 30 12.29 -2.32 10.73
CA GLU A 30 11.79 -3.61 10.29
C GLU A 30 10.76 -3.44 9.15
N VAL A 31 9.79 -2.54 9.31
CA VAL A 31 8.84 -2.19 8.24
C VAL A 31 9.56 -1.78 6.95
N LYS A 32 10.58 -0.93 7.03
CA LYS A 32 11.36 -0.50 5.86
C LYS A 32 12.07 -1.67 5.19
N LYS A 33 12.69 -2.55 5.98
CA LYS A 33 13.37 -3.75 5.49
C LYS A 33 12.39 -4.68 4.80
N ASP A 34 11.30 -5.04 5.49
CA ASP A 34 10.31 -5.98 4.98
C ASP A 34 9.64 -5.46 3.71
N ALA A 35 9.30 -4.15 3.66
CA ALA A 35 8.72 -3.54 2.46
C ALA A 35 9.67 -3.65 1.24
N LYS A 36 10.98 -3.51 1.42
CA LYS A 36 11.97 -3.71 0.34
C LYS A 36 12.06 -5.17 -0.10
N GLU A 37 11.89 -6.11 0.81
CA GLU A 37 12.02 -7.56 0.61
C GLU A 37 10.71 -8.25 0.20
N VAL A 38 9.60 -7.49 0.05
CA VAL A 38 8.31 -8.04 -0.40
C VAL A 38 8.46 -8.77 -1.73
N LYS A 39 8.02 -10.02 -1.79
CA LYS A 39 8.10 -10.91 -2.96
C LYS A 39 6.73 -11.25 -3.55
N SER A 40 5.69 -11.21 -2.72
CA SER A 40 4.32 -11.57 -3.12
C SER A 40 3.31 -10.99 -2.16
N GLY A 41 2.05 -11.00 -2.57
CA GLY A 41 0.91 -10.64 -1.74
C GLY A 41 -0.38 -10.59 -2.54
N LYS A 42 -1.47 -10.30 -1.84
CA LYS A 42 -2.76 -9.99 -2.46
C LYS A 42 -2.85 -8.49 -2.68
N ALA A 43 -2.71 -8.08 -3.93
CA ALA A 43 -2.77 -6.68 -4.33
C ALA A 43 -4.20 -6.26 -4.67
N THR A 44 -4.59 -5.07 -4.23
CA THR A 44 -5.77 -4.36 -4.73
C THR A 44 -5.29 -3.03 -5.29
N MET A 45 -5.63 -2.74 -6.54
CA MET A 45 -5.23 -1.51 -7.22
C MET A 45 -6.44 -0.87 -7.88
N MET A 46 -6.59 0.43 -7.66
CA MET A 46 -7.64 1.25 -8.25
C MET A 46 -7.04 2.52 -8.85
N LEU A 47 -7.37 2.80 -10.07
CA LEU A 47 -7.17 4.08 -10.72
C LEU A 47 -8.52 4.58 -11.23
N SER A 48 -8.91 5.78 -10.84
CA SER A 48 -10.10 6.45 -11.37
C SER A 48 -9.73 7.88 -11.76
N SER A 49 -9.87 8.22 -13.03
CA SER A 49 -9.67 9.57 -13.54
C SER A 49 -10.95 10.08 -14.16
N ILE A 50 -11.52 11.12 -13.56
CA ILE A 50 -12.74 11.77 -14.00
C ILE A 50 -12.36 13.09 -14.67
N LYS A 51 -12.72 13.23 -15.93
CA LYS A 51 -12.64 14.50 -16.68
C LYS A 51 -14.02 15.11 -16.78
N GLU A 52 -14.15 16.34 -16.33
CA GLU A 52 -15.38 17.12 -16.40
C GLU A 52 -15.26 18.15 -17.51
N ASN A 53 -16.13 18.07 -18.49
CA ASN A 53 -16.37 19.11 -19.49
C ASN A 53 -17.77 19.67 -19.28
N ASN A 54 -18.04 20.89 -19.74
CA ASN A 54 -19.27 21.67 -19.49
C ASN A 54 -20.59 20.89 -19.65
N ASN A 55 -20.63 19.75 -20.33
CA ASN A 55 -21.85 18.95 -20.54
C ASN A 55 -21.64 17.43 -20.41
N SER A 56 -20.46 16.95 -20.00
CA SER A 56 -20.21 15.51 -19.85
C SER A 56 -19.10 15.20 -18.85
N SER A 57 -19.31 14.15 -18.09
CA SER A 57 -18.26 13.56 -17.23
C SER A 57 -17.79 12.24 -17.87
N ARG A 58 -16.50 12.02 -17.94
CA ARG A 58 -15.91 10.76 -18.40
C ARG A 58 -15.04 10.17 -17.31
N ASN A 59 -15.38 8.96 -16.89
CA ASN A 59 -14.53 8.17 -15.98
C ASN A 59 -13.69 7.20 -16.78
N LEU A 60 -12.38 7.20 -16.54
CA LEU A 60 -11.41 6.27 -17.11
C LEU A 60 -10.63 5.64 -15.93
N GLY A 61 -10.48 4.32 -15.97
CA GLY A 61 -9.72 3.66 -14.94
C GLY A 61 -9.98 2.17 -14.81
N PHE A 62 -9.55 1.63 -13.69
CA PHE A 62 -9.77 0.23 -13.34
C PHE A 62 -9.80 0.07 -11.82
N GLU A 63 -10.38 -1.03 -11.38
CA GLU A 63 -10.31 -1.55 -10.03
C GLU A 63 -10.13 -3.06 -10.13
N ILE A 64 -9.00 -3.56 -9.64
CA ILE A 64 -8.65 -4.99 -9.68
C ILE A 64 -8.13 -5.45 -8.33
N SER A 65 -8.35 -6.73 -8.02
CA SER A 65 -7.78 -7.38 -6.85
C SER A 65 -7.37 -8.81 -7.19
N GLY A 66 -6.22 -9.24 -6.67
CA GLY A 66 -5.74 -10.59 -6.91
C GLY A 66 -4.36 -10.87 -6.33
N ASP A 67 -3.91 -12.09 -6.58
CA ASP A 67 -2.64 -12.60 -6.12
C ASP A 67 -1.51 -12.17 -7.07
N GLU A 68 -0.40 -11.71 -6.50
CA GLU A 68 0.73 -11.20 -7.25
C GLU A 68 2.06 -11.69 -6.68
N LYS A 69 2.97 -12.10 -7.56
CA LYS A 69 4.42 -12.27 -7.30
C LYS A 69 5.18 -11.21 -8.09
N PHE A 70 6.23 -10.67 -7.50
CA PHE A 70 6.91 -9.50 -8.06
C PHE A 70 8.17 -9.84 -8.87
N ASP A 71 8.79 -10.99 -8.62
CA ASP A 71 9.99 -11.42 -9.33
C ASP A 71 10.07 -12.96 -9.42
N PRO A 72 9.84 -13.57 -10.60
CA PRO A 72 9.29 -12.90 -11.80
C PRO A 72 7.86 -12.39 -11.56
N LEU A 73 7.46 -11.36 -12.33
CA LEU A 73 6.11 -10.83 -12.23
C LEU A 73 5.09 -11.86 -12.71
N GLU A 74 4.25 -12.33 -11.79
CA GLU A 74 3.09 -13.18 -12.04
C GLU A 74 1.87 -12.55 -11.36
N LEU A 75 0.72 -12.55 -12.02
CA LEU A 75 -0.53 -11.96 -11.53
C LEU A 75 -1.71 -12.83 -11.90
N LYS A 76 -2.63 -12.99 -10.95
CA LYS A 76 -3.99 -13.48 -11.21
C LYS A 76 -4.95 -12.58 -10.47
N ALA A 77 -5.63 -11.71 -11.17
CA ALA A 77 -6.54 -10.73 -10.61
C ALA A 77 -7.88 -10.71 -11.34
N SER A 78 -8.88 -10.14 -10.70
CA SER A 78 -10.17 -9.86 -11.30
C SER A 78 -10.66 -8.49 -10.85
N GLY A 79 -11.55 -7.89 -11.63
CA GLY A 79 -12.08 -6.58 -11.31
C GLY A 79 -12.86 -5.95 -12.44
N LYS A 80 -12.75 -4.63 -12.55
CA LYS A 80 -13.51 -3.84 -13.53
C LYS A 80 -12.62 -2.79 -14.18
N THR A 81 -12.85 -2.55 -15.46
CA THR A 81 -12.33 -1.37 -16.16
C THR A 81 -13.46 -0.40 -16.44
N PHE A 82 -13.18 0.89 -16.34
CA PHE A 82 -14.13 1.97 -16.56
C PHE A 82 -13.77 2.72 -17.84
N HIS A 83 -14.75 2.89 -18.71
CA HIS A 83 -14.59 3.73 -19.89
C HIS A 83 -15.87 4.57 -20.12
N SER A 84 -15.76 5.86 -19.83
CA SER A 84 -16.90 6.79 -19.81
C SER A 84 -17.97 6.31 -18.80
N ASN A 85 -19.18 6.05 -19.24
CA ASN A 85 -20.29 5.61 -18.39
C ASN A 85 -20.47 4.08 -18.37
N LYS A 86 -19.52 3.33 -18.94
CA LYS A 86 -19.58 1.87 -19.00
C LYS A 86 -18.52 1.27 -18.08
N SER A 87 -18.84 0.13 -17.50
CA SER A 87 -17.95 -0.69 -16.71
C SER A 87 -17.93 -2.10 -17.30
N TYR A 88 -16.74 -2.67 -17.42
CA TYR A 88 -16.52 -4.01 -17.97
C TYR A 88 -15.78 -4.85 -16.95
N GLU A 89 -16.30 -6.04 -16.66
CA GLU A 89 -15.59 -7.00 -15.83
C GLU A 89 -14.41 -7.57 -16.58
N THR A 90 -13.26 -7.70 -15.85
CA THR A 90 -12.02 -8.24 -16.39
C THR A 90 -11.45 -9.31 -15.47
N GLU A 91 -10.76 -10.25 -16.09
CA GLU A 91 -9.82 -11.13 -15.42
C GLU A 91 -8.45 -10.90 -16.05
N ASP A 92 -7.47 -10.65 -15.22
CA ASP A 92 -6.13 -10.22 -15.60
C ASP A 92 -5.11 -11.27 -15.17
N TYR A 93 -4.28 -11.74 -16.08
CA TYR A 93 -3.27 -12.75 -15.81
C TYR A 93 -1.92 -12.30 -16.38
N ILE A 94 -0.86 -12.40 -15.57
CA ILE A 94 0.51 -12.26 -16.04
C ILE A 94 1.24 -13.56 -15.71
N LYS A 95 1.78 -14.20 -16.74
CA LYS A 95 2.57 -15.42 -16.61
C LYS A 95 3.59 -15.54 -17.73
N ASP A 96 4.78 -15.99 -17.40
CA ASP A 96 5.87 -16.22 -18.38
C ASP A 96 6.16 -15.00 -19.27
N GLY A 97 6.07 -13.80 -18.69
CA GLY A 97 6.29 -12.53 -19.40
C GLY A 97 5.19 -12.16 -20.39
N VAL A 98 4.02 -12.78 -20.30
CA VAL A 98 2.84 -12.47 -21.13
C VAL A 98 1.68 -12.03 -20.24
N TYR A 99 1.07 -10.93 -20.62
CA TYR A 99 -0.15 -10.40 -20.01
C TYR A 99 -1.37 -10.79 -20.84
N TYR A 100 -2.35 -11.38 -20.17
CA TYR A 100 -3.64 -11.79 -20.75
C TYR A 100 -4.75 -11.02 -20.04
N ILE A 101 -5.70 -10.49 -20.82
CA ILE A 101 -6.91 -9.86 -20.33
C ILE A 101 -8.09 -10.62 -20.91
N LYS A 102 -8.98 -11.07 -20.04
CA LYS A 102 -10.32 -11.54 -20.41
C LYS A 102 -11.31 -10.44 -20.03
N SER A 103 -12.11 -10.01 -20.96
CA SER A 103 -13.11 -8.96 -20.73
C SER A 103 -14.45 -9.36 -21.32
N ASN A 104 -15.52 -9.05 -20.60
CA ASN A 104 -16.89 -9.26 -21.09
C ASN A 104 -17.43 -7.93 -21.64
N ILE A 105 -17.52 -7.83 -22.96
CA ILE A 105 -17.97 -6.65 -23.69
C ILE A 105 -19.21 -7.01 -24.50
N ASP A 106 -20.34 -6.32 -24.24
CA ASP A 106 -21.61 -6.51 -24.95
C ASP A 106 -22.02 -8.00 -25.08
N SER A 107 -21.98 -8.72 -23.95
CA SER A 107 -22.29 -10.17 -23.82
C SER A 107 -21.32 -11.11 -24.59
N LYS A 108 -20.19 -10.61 -25.04
CA LYS A 108 -19.12 -11.41 -25.66
C LYS A 108 -17.88 -11.42 -24.79
N THR A 109 -17.32 -12.60 -24.59
CA THR A 109 -16.00 -12.73 -23.94
C THR A 109 -14.92 -12.49 -24.98
N VAL A 110 -14.04 -11.55 -24.69
CA VAL A 110 -12.91 -11.17 -25.55
C VAL A 110 -11.62 -11.41 -24.77
N TRP A 111 -10.63 -12.00 -25.43
CA TRP A 111 -9.31 -12.21 -24.90
C TRP A 111 -8.29 -11.35 -25.64
N TYR A 112 -7.46 -10.66 -24.88
CA TYR A 112 -6.29 -9.92 -25.38
C TYR A 112 -5.03 -10.49 -24.77
N LYS A 113 -3.94 -10.46 -25.51
CA LYS A 113 -2.62 -10.80 -24.99
C LYS A 113 -1.56 -9.82 -25.49
N ARG A 114 -0.59 -9.52 -24.65
CA ARG A 114 0.60 -8.74 -25.03
C ARG A 114 1.80 -9.16 -24.16
N LYS A 115 3.00 -8.90 -24.66
CA LYS A 115 4.22 -9.11 -23.85
C LYS A 115 4.27 -8.10 -22.72
N VAL A 116 4.71 -8.55 -21.53
CA VAL A 116 5.07 -7.66 -20.44
C VAL A 116 6.37 -6.92 -20.81
N PRO A 117 6.47 -5.61 -20.55
CA PRO A 117 7.71 -4.87 -20.80
C PRO A 117 8.90 -5.46 -20.04
N VAL A 118 10.11 -5.21 -20.59
CA VAL A 118 11.37 -5.68 -19.97
C VAL A 118 11.50 -5.14 -18.53
N GLY A 119 12.01 -5.97 -17.63
CA GLY A 119 12.17 -5.65 -16.22
C GLY A 119 10.87 -5.72 -15.41
N ASN A 120 9.90 -6.51 -15.88
CA ASN A 120 8.60 -6.71 -15.22
C ASN A 120 7.79 -5.41 -15.01
N LYS A 121 8.10 -4.34 -15.76
CA LYS A 121 7.39 -3.06 -15.68
C LYS A 121 6.00 -3.19 -16.26
N HIS A 122 5.00 -3.24 -15.42
CA HIS A 122 3.60 -3.32 -15.80
C HIS A 122 2.73 -2.44 -14.92
N ILE A 123 1.66 -1.85 -15.48
CA ILE A 123 0.75 -0.98 -14.73
C ILE A 123 0.06 -1.71 -13.56
N LEU A 124 0.00 -3.02 -13.61
CA LEU A 124 -0.59 -3.86 -12.57
C LEU A 124 0.48 -4.45 -11.61
N ASN A 125 1.75 -4.07 -11.71
CA ASN A 125 2.77 -4.45 -10.74
C ASN A 125 2.68 -3.53 -9.52
N PHE A 126 2.13 -4.02 -8.42
CA PHE A 126 1.96 -3.24 -7.19
C PHE A 126 3.29 -2.66 -6.69
N LYS A 127 4.35 -3.45 -6.65
CA LYS A 127 5.66 -3.00 -6.14
C LYS A 127 6.23 -1.84 -6.92
N ASP A 128 6.02 -1.84 -8.25
CA ASP A 128 6.45 -0.74 -9.11
C ASP A 128 5.47 0.44 -9.09
N GLN A 129 4.16 0.17 -8.92
CA GLN A 129 3.13 1.19 -9.11
C GLN A 129 2.74 1.90 -7.81
N SER A 130 2.72 1.23 -6.69
CA SER A 130 2.35 1.86 -5.43
C SER A 130 3.37 2.90 -4.97
N ILE A 131 2.88 4.08 -4.61
CA ILE A 131 3.74 5.15 -4.08
C ILE A 131 4.39 4.74 -2.75
N SER A 132 3.70 3.95 -1.93
CA SER A 132 4.21 3.45 -0.65
C SER A 132 5.47 2.59 -0.79
N MET A 133 5.68 1.98 -1.96
CA MET A 133 6.85 1.14 -2.27
C MET A 133 8.02 1.91 -2.87
N GLN A 134 7.87 3.20 -3.19
CA GLN A 134 8.94 3.99 -3.79
C GLN A 134 10.01 4.34 -2.74
N GLU A 135 11.26 4.31 -3.15
CA GLU A 135 12.41 4.55 -2.26
C GLU A 135 12.31 5.87 -1.49
N GLY A 136 11.83 6.94 -2.15
CA GLY A 136 11.63 8.24 -1.50
C GLY A 136 10.65 8.18 -0.33
N ILE A 137 9.64 7.32 -0.39
CA ILE A 137 8.67 7.11 0.69
C ILE A 137 9.23 6.17 1.75
N LEU A 138 9.88 5.06 1.34
CA LEU A 138 10.51 4.14 2.28
C LEU A 138 11.60 4.81 3.13
N ASN A 139 12.28 5.82 2.59
CA ASN A 139 13.26 6.61 3.35
C ASN A 139 12.63 7.52 4.41
N LEU A 140 11.31 7.82 4.34
CA LEU A 140 10.62 8.55 5.41
C LEU A 140 10.45 7.71 6.68
N LEU A 141 10.58 6.38 6.59
CA LEU A 141 10.57 5.46 7.74
C LEU A 141 11.82 5.59 8.65
N ASP A 142 12.88 6.27 8.18
CA ASP A 142 14.07 6.54 8.98
C ASP A 142 13.85 7.59 10.08
N ASN A 143 12.76 8.34 10.02
CA ASN A 143 12.41 9.34 11.01
C ASN A 143 11.01 9.07 11.58
N LYS A 144 10.94 8.66 12.86
CA LYS A 144 9.67 8.39 13.53
C LYS A 144 8.74 9.60 13.61
N ASP A 145 9.30 10.81 13.62
CA ASP A 145 8.51 12.03 13.74
C ASP A 145 7.66 12.31 12.49
N ASN A 146 7.92 11.61 11.40
CA ASN A 146 7.09 11.65 10.18
C ASN A 146 5.76 10.88 10.34
N TRP A 147 5.60 10.05 11.36
CA TRP A 147 4.54 9.06 11.46
C TRP A 147 3.65 9.29 12.68
N ASP A 148 2.35 9.17 12.50
CA ASP A 148 1.40 8.92 13.57
C ASP A 148 1.36 7.42 13.83
N VAL A 149 1.50 7.03 15.10
CA VAL A 149 1.58 5.63 15.51
C VAL A 149 0.41 5.29 16.40
N THR A 150 -0.38 4.29 15.99
CA THR A 150 -1.45 3.74 16.80
C THR A 150 -1.20 2.26 17.08
N LYS A 151 -1.55 1.80 18.30
CA LYS A 151 -1.39 0.41 18.71
C LYS A 151 -2.75 -0.16 19.13
N ASP A 152 -3.05 -1.35 18.61
CA ASP A 152 -4.22 -2.13 18.98
C ASP A 152 -3.80 -3.59 19.15
N GLY A 153 -3.56 -3.99 20.40
CA GLY A 153 -2.94 -5.28 20.73
C GLY A 153 -1.54 -5.41 20.12
N ASP A 154 -1.33 -6.47 19.34
CA ASP A 154 -0.09 -6.73 18.61
C ASP A 154 0.03 -5.92 17.31
N LYS A 155 -1.06 -5.30 16.86
CA LYS A 155 -1.12 -4.51 15.63
C LYS A 155 -0.65 -3.08 15.86
N VAL A 156 0.31 -2.65 15.06
CA VAL A 156 0.84 -1.29 15.06
C VAL A 156 0.63 -0.67 13.69
N THR A 157 -0.07 0.46 13.64
CA THR A 157 -0.29 1.20 12.40
C THR A 157 0.60 2.44 12.39
N PHE A 158 1.41 2.55 11.35
CA PHE A 158 2.22 3.72 11.02
C PHE A 158 1.56 4.47 9.87
N LYS A 159 1.05 5.67 10.16
CA LYS A 159 0.41 6.54 9.17
C LYS A 159 1.26 7.78 8.93
N LEU A 160 1.60 8.05 7.68
CA LEU A 160 2.38 9.23 7.31
C LEU A 160 1.59 10.50 7.62
N LYS A 161 2.20 11.41 8.40
CA LYS A 161 1.60 12.69 8.78
C LYS A 161 1.37 13.58 7.56
N LYS A 162 0.37 14.46 7.66
CA LYS A 162 0.00 15.42 6.61
C LYS A 162 0.59 16.81 6.94
N THR A 163 1.90 16.96 6.76
CA THR A 163 2.56 18.28 6.81
C THR A 163 2.91 18.75 5.40
N ASP A 164 3.09 20.05 5.21
CA ASP A 164 3.47 20.61 3.90
C ASP A 164 4.80 20.05 3.40
N GLU A 165 5.76 19.83 4.29
CA GLU A 165 7.05 19.21 3.96
C GLU A 165 6.86 17.79 3.43
N LEU A 166 6.10 16.95 4.16
CA LEU A 166 5.86 15.56 3.77
C LEU A 166 5.00 15.49 2.50
N LYS A 167 4.03 16.39 2.35
CA LYS A 167 3.24 16.52 1.13
C LYS A 167 4.12 16.79 -0.10
N ASN A 168 5.10 17.66 0.02
CA ASN A 168 6.07 17.93 -1.05
C ASN A 168 6.94 16.70 -1.34
N LYS A 169 7.44 16.00 -0.32
CA LYS A 169 8.24 14.77 -0.51
C LYS A 169 7.44 13.66 -1.21
N VAL A 170 6.17 13.46 -0.85
CA VAL A 170 5.29 12.48 -1.53
C VAL A 170 5.05 12.90 -2.98
N LYS A 171 4.79 14.18 -3.21
CA LYS A 171 4.59 14.75 -4.56
C LYS A 171 5.83 14.56 -5.43
N GLU A 172 7.03 14.84 -4.91
CA GLU A 172 8.31 14.62 -5.60
C GLU A 172 8.54 13.16 -5.95
N ALA A 173 8.29 12.23 -5.00
CA ALA A 173 8.40 10.80 -5.24
C ALA A 173 7.45 10.34 -6.37
N TYR A 174 6.22 10.86 -6.41
CA TYR A 174 5.24 10.55 -7.45
C TYR A 174 5.64 11.14 -8.81
N ILE A 175 6.11 12.39 -8.88
CA ILE A 175 6.59 13.04 -10.11
C ILE A 175 7.79 12.27 -10.68
N LYS A 176 8.77 11.93 -9.82
CA LYS A 176 9.95 11.16 -10.23
C LYS A 176 9.58 9.83 -10.86
N LYS A 177 8.54 9.18 -10.34
CA LYS A 177 8.04 7.91 -10.85
C LYS A 177 7.29 8.05 -12.18
N THR A 178 6.36 9.02 -12.27
CA THR A 178 5.40 9.12 -13.38
C THR A 178 5.84 10.06 -14.48
N THR A 179 6.84 10.91 -14.22
CA THR A 179 7.25 12.03 -15.09
C THR A 179 6.15 13.08 -15.32
N TRP A 180 5.07 13.02 -14.57
CA TRP A 180 3.97 13.98 -14.68
C TRP A 180 4.28 15.27 -13.91
N LYS A 181 3.94 16.41 -14.51
CA LYS A 181 4.06 17.71 -13.85
C LYS A 181 2.83 17.96 -12.96
N LEU A 182 3.00 17.82 -11.65
CA LEU A 182 1.94 18.06 -10.67
C LEU A 182 2.01 19.48 -10.03
N GLU A 183 2.67 20.42 -10.67
CA GLU A 183 2.96 21.74 -10.07
C GLU A 183 1.73 22.53 -9.65
N ASN A 184 0.61 22.38 -10.39
CA ASN A 184 -0.63 23.15 -10.19
C ASN A 184 -1.81 22.26 -9.73
N TYR A 185 -1.53 21.14 -9.05
CA TYR A 185 -2.56 20.21 -8.61
C TYR A 185 -2.83 20.35 -7.12
N ASP A 186 -4.11 20.38 -6.75
CA ASP A 186 -4.48 20.06 -5.38
C ASP A 186 -4.20 18.57 -5.15
N PHE A 187 -3.33 18.27 -4.16
CA PHE A 187 -2.78 16.95 -3.95
C PHE A 187 -2.95 16.54 -2.49
N ASP A 188 -3.51 15.37 -2.26
CA ASP A 188 -3.61 14.75 -0.94
C ASP A 188 -3.22 13.28 -0.99
N TYR A 189 -2.86 12.69 0.16
CA TYR A 189 -2.40 11.32 0.24
C TYR A 189 -2.75 10.64 1.56
N ILE A 190 -2.79 9.31 1.52
CA ILE A 190 -2.73 8.42 2.69
C ILE A 190 -1.63 7.40 2.39
N ILE A 191 -0.71 7.20 3.34
CA ILE A 191 0.30 6.13 3.29
C ILE A 191 0.34 5.50 4.68
N GLU A 192 0.08 4.20 4.73
CA GLU A 192 0.01 3.45 5.98
C GLU A 192 0.73 2.11 5.84
N TYR A 193 1.46 1.73 6.89
CA TYR A 193 2.00 0.38 7.08
C TYR A 193 1.40 -0.21 8.35
N ILE A 194 0.84 -1.40 8.24
CA ILE A 194 0.28 -2.14 9.35
C ILE A 194 1.23 -3.29 9.66
N TYR A 195 1.76 -3.28 10.86
CA TYR A 195 2.82 -4.16 11.34
C TYR A 195 2.32 -4.95 12.54
N ASN A 196 2.67 -6.22 12.61
CA ASN A 196 2.40 -7.07 13.76
C ASN A 196 3.67 -7.13 14.64
N SER A 197 3.60 -6.54 15.83
CA SER A 197 4.75 -6.46 16.75
C SER A 197 5.14 -7.81 17.36
N LYS A 198 4.26 -8.81 17.33
CA LYS A 198 4.52 -10.15 17.83
C LYS A 198 5.21 -11.03 16.80
N THR A 199 4.71 -11.06 15.58
CA THR A 199 5.31 -11.85 14.47
C THR A 199 6.45 -11.11 13.80
N LYS A 200 6.53 -9.78 13.96
CA LYS A 200 7.51 -8.87 13.36
C LYS A 200 7.43 -8.79 11.85
N ASP A 201 6.21 -8.85 11.33
CA ASP A 201 5.93 -8.82 9.89
C ASP A 201 5.02 -7.65 9.54
N ILE A 202 5.11 -7.15 8.31
CA ILE A 202 4.10 -6.26 7.73
C ILE A 202 2.88 -7.10 7.35
N GLU A 203 1.71 -6.75 7.87
CA GLU A 203 0.44 -7.38 7.51
C GLU A 203 -0.24 -6.72 6.31
N LYS A 204 -0.09 -5.38 6.20
CA LYS A 204 -0.73 -4.59 5.15
C LYS A 204 0.05 -3.33 4.82
N ILE A 205 0.06 -2.99 3.54
CA ILE A 205 0.56 -1.70 3.02
C ILE A 205 -0.61 -1.02 2.32
N VAL A 206 -0.82 0.27 2.58
CA VAL A 206 -1.89 1.07 1.97
C VAL A 206 -1.32 2.35 1.41
N SER A 207 -1.74 2.71 0.21
CA SER A 207 -1.53 4.05 -0.33
C SER A 207 -2.77 4.57 -1.04
N GLU A 208 -3.05 5.85 -0.86
CA GLU A 208 -4.06 6.58 -1.60
C GLU A 208 -3.48 7.92 -2.03
N LEU A 209 -3.66 8.26 -3.29
CA LEU A 209 -3.32 9.56 -3.85
C LEU A 209 -4.56 10.17 -4.48
N ASN A 210 -4.83 11.42 -4.13
CA ASN A 210 -5.89 12.22 -4.73
C ASN A 210 -5.26 13.48 -5.31
N TYR A 211 -5.50 13.76 -6.57
CA TYR A 211 -5.08 15.03 -7.17
C TYR A 211 -6.15 15.58 -8.12
N LYS A 212 -6.31 16.89 -8.08
CA LYS A 212 -7.33 17.62 -8.85
C LYS A 212 -6.71 18.76 -9.63
N THR A 213 -7.24 18.98 -10.82
CA THR A 213 -7.01 20.16 -11.65
C THR A 213 -8.33 20.87 -11.92
N SER A 214 -8.31 21.99 -12.63
CA SER A 214 -9.50 22.73 -13.04
C SER A 214 -10.46 21.97 -13.96
N GLY A 215 -10.24 20.75 -14.29
CA GLY A 215 -11.12 19.97 -15.19
C GLY A 215 -10.96 18.47 -15.05
N SER A 216 -10.22 18.01 -14.04
CA SER A 216 -10.07 16.57 -13.79
C SER A 216 -9.78 16.27 -12.33
N SER A 217 -10.26 15.11 -11.89
CA SER A 217 -9.95 14.52 -10.59
C SER A 217 -9.40 13.12 -10.82
N THR A 218 -8.31 12.76 -10.17
CA THR A 218 -7.75 11.41 -10.23
C THR A 218 -7.54 10.88 -8.82
N ILE A 219 -7.98 9.65 -8.63
CA ILE A 219 -7.83 8.89 -7.39
C ILE A 219 -7.05 7.61 -7.74
N ILE A 220 -6.00 7.34 -6.98
CA ILE A 220 -5.25 6.09 -7.02
C ILE A 220 -5.32 5.50 -5.61
N LYS A 221 -5.78 4.26 -5.51
CA LYS A 221 -5.82 3.51 -4.24
C LYS A 221 -5.16 2.18 -4.44
N ASP A 222 -4.19 1.89 -3.61
CA ASP A 222 -3.46 0.64 -3.65
C ASP A 222 -3.39 0.03 -2.25
N SER A 223 -3.54 -1.28 -2.14
CA SER A 223 -3.22 -2.01 -0.92
C SER A 223 -2.60 -3.36 -1.23
N LEU A 224 -1.72 -3.81 -0.35
CA LEU A 224 -1.12 -5.14 -0.38
C LEU A 224 -1.34 -5.81 0.98
N GLU A 225 -1.90 -6.99 0.94
CA GLU A 225 -2.18 -7.84 2.11
C GLU A 225 -1.56 -9.22 1.90
N GLU A 226 -1.62 -10.09 2.91
CA GLU A 226 -1.08 -11.45 2.82
C GLU A 226 0.37 -11.50 2.30
N ILE A 227 1.17 -10.54 2.77
CA ILE A 227 2.53 -10.26 2.30
C ILE A 227 3.42 -11.47 2.52
N ASN A 228 4.15 -11.87 1.47
CA ASN A 228 5.05 -13.02 1.43
C ASN A 228 4.41 -14.38 1.77
N LYS A 229 3.07 -14.47 1.81
CA LYS A 229 2.40 -15.77 1.87
C LYS A 229 2.45 -16.47 0.52
N GLU A 230 2.25 -17.79 0.52
CA GLU A 230 2.16 -18.55 -0.72
C GLU A 230 0.96 -18.07 -1.55
N VAL A 231 1.22 -17.55 -2.74
CA VAL A 231 0.19 -17.13 -3.68
C VAL A 231 0.12 -18.11 -4.85
N LYS A 232 -1.09 -18.46 -5.28
CA LYS A 232 -1.35 -19.36 -6.41
C LYS A 232 -1.74 -18.56 -7.63
N VAL A 233 -0.74 -18.22 -8.44
CA VAL A 233 -0.91 -17.53 -9.72
C VAL A 233 -0.98 -18.49 -10.89
#